data_d537b181f058c301220f060465c0cf19
#
_entry.id   d537b181f058c301220f060465c0cf19
#
_cell.length_a   1.000
_cell.length_b   1.000
_cell.length_c   1.000
_cell.angle_alpha   90.00
_cell.angle_beta   90.00
_cell.angle_gamma   90.00
#
_symmetry.space_group_name_H-M   'P 1'
#
loop_
_entity.id
_entity.type
_entity.pdbx_description
1 polymer ?
#
loop_
_entity_poly.entity_id
_entity_poly.type
_entity_poly.pdbx_seq_one_letter_code
_entity_poly.pdbx_strand_id
1 'polypeptide(L)'
;MSALALASCSSTNKVTKDSDNATRPDNAYMDIDSKFLTFSNDQRATINKGNTFAVNLFKTQIDKQSKVLSPLSVSFLMGMLANGADGDTQKEILKTLGVDDVSLQALNEAYRALLNSTATNDKQTTINIANCIAADKHFSLKRDFQKTVLGMYDANVESLDFSTSKAVDKINEWCSKQTNGMIPKIIDQLSAADVAVLMNAIYFEGTWEAPFEKAETKEENFRGYTRDIKRVQMMHQEDDFSYLSNDIFEAVTLPYGNRTYSMTVLLPKEGVSIEEMMKQVDAQKIGSLYRDMQKCVVDLKLPKFTTSTEVVLNDAVSKLGAPSIFNGTANFKNMSDANIFISKMLQKAKIEVSEEGTKAAAITAGMLSLIHI
;
A
#
# COMPACT_ATOMS: atom_id res chain seq x y z
N MET A 1 -10.17 -15.25 4.98
CA MET A 1 -9.35 -14.39 5.85
C MET A 1 -8.95 -13.18 5.03
N SER A 2 -9.45 -12.01 5.37
CA SER A 2 -8.93 -10.77 4.79
C SER A 2 -7.82 -10.29 5.72
N ALA A 3 -6.58 -10.55 5.36
CA ALA A 3 -5.44 -9.98 6.07
C ALA A 3 -5.30 -8.53 5.62
N LEU A 4 -5.50 -7.59 6.53
CA LEU A 4 -5.22 -6.18 6.31
C LEU A 4 -3.74 -5.97 6.58
N ALA A 5 -2.90 -6.11 5.55
CA ALA A 5 -1.52 -5.67 5.63
C ALA A 5 -1.49 -4.15 5.42
N LEU A 6 -1.62 -3.40 6.50
CA LEU A 6 -1.39 -1.95 6.51
C LEU A 6 0.08 -1.74 6.86
N ALA A 7 0.88 -1.29 5.90
CA ALA A 7 2.17 -0.71 6.20
C ALA A 7 1.92 0.62 6.93
N SER A 8 1.95 0.59 8.25
CA SER A 8 1.82 1.76 9.10
C SER A 8 3.22 2.30 9.41
N CYS A 9 3.54 3.48 8.93
CA CYS A 9 4.69 4.24 9.41
C CYS A 9 4.34 4.83 10.77
N SER A 10 4.67 4.16 11.87
CA SER A 10 4.49 4.70 13.21
C SER A 10 5.69 5.55 13.60
N SER A 11 5.47 6.82 13.85
CA SER A 11 6.43 7.71 14.48
C SER A 11 5.98 8.00 15.89
N THR A 12 6.74 7.53 16.87
CA THR A 12 6.53 7.90 18.28
C THR A 12 7.15 9.24 18.56
N ASN A 13 6.34 10.24 18.93
CA ASN A 13 6.82 11.49 19.55
C ASN A 13 7.25 11.18 20.98
N LYS A 14 8.53 11.48 21.33
CA LYS A 14 8.91 11.70 22.72
C LYS A 14 8.29 13.03 23.18
N VAL A 15 7.22 12.96 23.95
CA VAL A 15 6.81 14.06 24.82
C VAL A 15 7.59 13.90 26.12
N THR A 16 8.57 14.77 26.35
CA THR A 16 9.20 14.94 27.65
C THR A 16 8.16 15.56 28.59
N LYS A 17 7.68 14.80 29.53
CA LYS A 17 7.14 15.29 30.78
C LYS A 17 8.05 14.79 31.89
N ASP A 18 8.75 15.73 32.52
CA ASP A 18 9.34 15.52 33.83
C ASP A 18 8.23 15.25 34.84
N SER A 19 8.34 14.19 35.58
CA SER A 19 8.29 14.05 37.03
C SER A 19 7.96 12.61 37.46
N ASP A 20 8.76 12.19 38.43
CA ASP A 20 8.56 11.20 39.48
C ASP A 20 8.77 9.70 39.21
N ASN A 21 9.98 9.31 39.65
CA ASN A 21 10.38 8.09 40.34
C ASN A 21 9.40 6.91 40.38
N ALA A 22 9.64 5.96 39.47
CA ALA A 22 9.45 4.53 39.74
C ALA A 22 10.51 3.78 38.95
N THR A 23 11.41 3.12 39.66
CA THR A 23 12.43 2.21 39.17
C THR A 23 11.81 1.13 38.27
N ARG A 24 12.01 1.25 36.96
CA ARG A 24 11.76 0.18 36.00
C ARG A 24 13.00 -0.73 35.93
N PRO A 25 12.84 -2.06 35.86
CA PRO A 25 13.97 -2.95 35.62
C PRO A 25 14.55 -2.67 34.24
N ASP A 26 15.89 -2.78 34.17
CA ASP A 26 16.73 -2.48 33.01
C ASP A 26 16.23 -3.16 31.74
N ASN A 27 15.95 -2.32 30.74
CA ASN A 27 15.63 -2.72 29.38
C ASN A 27 16.89 -3.24 28.67
N ALA A 28 17.10 -4.53 28.63
CA ALA A 28 18.08 -5.19 27.77
C ALA A 28 17.75 -5.11 26.25
N TYR A 29 16.73 -4.33 25.86
CA TYR A 29 16.25 -4.16 24.48
C TYR A 29 16.59 -2.80 23.84
N MET A 30 17.48 -2.00 24.45
CA MET A 30 17.76 -0.64 23.98
C MET A 30 18.93 -0.48 22.99
N ASP A 31 19.47 -1.55 22.44
CA ASP A 31 20.62 -1.45 21.52
C ASP A 31 20.28 -1.88 20.07
N ILE A 32 19.01 -1.89 19.71
CA ILE A 32 18.58 -2.01 18.33
C ILE A 32 18.55 -0.59 17.77
N ASP A 33 19.44 -0.29 16.83
CA ASP A 33 19.56 0.98 16.11
C ASP A 33 18.31 1.20 15.24
N SER A 34 17.15 1.45 15.90
CA SER A 34 15.87 1.71 15.26
C SER A 34 15.92 3.10 14.63
N LYS A 35 16.32 3.17 13.36
CA LYS A 35 16.20 4.38 12.57
C LYS A 35 14.75 4.60 12.20
N PHE A 36 14.01 5.28 13.05
CA PHE A 36 12.64 5.70 12.74
C PHE A 36 12.62 6.54 11.47
N LEU A 37 11.58 6.33 10.66
CA LEU A 37 11.29 7.19 9.52
C LEU A 37 11.06 8.62 10.03
N THR A 38 11.90 9.56 9.59
CA THR A 38 11.79 10.96 9.99
C THR A 38 11.08 11.77 8.92
N PHE A 39 9.93 12.31 9.28
CA PHE A 39 9.16 13.24 8.44
C PHE A 39 9.00 14.57 9.16
N SER A 40 8.93 15.68 8.41
CA SER A 40 8.47 16.95 8.96
C SER A 40 7.02 16.84 9.45
N ASN A 41 6.56 17.79 10.28
CA ASN A 41 5.17 17.77 10.74
C ASN A 41 4.18 17.85 9.58
N ASP A 42 4.45 18.65 8.56
CA ASP A 42 3.60 18.81 7.38
C ASP A 42 3.57 17.55 6.51
N GLN A 43 4.73 16.92 6.28
CA GLN A 43 4.82 15.64 5.58
C GLN A 43 4.04 14.55 6.31
N ARG A 44 4.19 14.46 7.63
CA ARG A 44 3.45 13.53 8.47
C ARG A 44 1.95 13.77 8.42
N ALA A 45 1.51 15.03 8.50
CA ALA A 45 0.11 15.39 8.40
C ALA A 45 -0.48 14.98 7.04
N THR A 46 0.24 15.23 5.95
CA THR A 46 -0.15 14.83 4.58
C THR A 46 -0.24 13.31 4.43
N ILE A 47 0.75 12.56 4.92
CA ILE A 47 0.75 11.09 4.90
C ILE A 47 -0.43 10.53 5.71
N ASN A 48 -0.70 11.08 6.90
CA ASN A 48 -1.81 10.63 7.74
C ASN A 48 -3.18 10.87 7.09
N LYS A 49 -3.36 11.95 6.35
CA LYS A 49 -4.57 12.19 5.55
C LYS A 49 -4.77 11.11 4.50
N GLY A 50 -3.71 10.71 3.80
CA GLY A 50 -3.72 9.62 2.82
C GLY A 50 -4.15 8.27 3.39
N ASN A 51 -3.99 8.03 4.71
CA ASN A 51 -4.48 6.82 5.35
C ASN A 51 -6.01 6.66 5.28
N THR A 52 -6.75 7.78 5.21
CA THR A 52 -8.21 7.75 5.01
C THR A 52 -8.58 7.15 3.64
N PHE A 53 -7.88 7.58 2.59
CA PHE A 53 -8.03 6.96 1.27
C PHE A 53 -7.70 5.47 1.30
N ALA A 54 -6.62 5.07 1.97
CA ALA A 54 -6.19 3.68 2.06
C ALA A 54 -7.28 2.78 2.67
N VAL A 55 -7.86 3.20 3.81
CA VAL A 55 -8.93 2.47 4.48
C VAL A 55 -10.20 2.43 3.62
N ASN A 56 -10.58 3.56 3.05
CA ASN A 56 -11.78 3.65 2.22
C ASN A 56 -11.64 2.81 0.94
N LEU A 57 -10.48 2.82 0.28
CA LEU A 57 -10.21 1.95 -0.88
C LEU A 57 -10.34 0.47 -0.51
N PHE A 58 -9.76 0.07 0.62
CA PHE A 58 -9.89 -1.30 1.09
C PHE A 58 -11.36 -1.68 1.36
N LYS A 59 -12.13 -0.81 2.00
CA LYS A 59 -13.56 -1.04 2.27
C LYS A 59 -14.38 -1.27 1.00
N THR A 60 -14.02 -0.64 -0.13
CA THR A 60 -14.72 -0.87 -1.42
C THR A 60 -14.50 -2.27 -1.97
N GLN A 61 -13.48 -3.00 -1.49
CA GLN A 61 -13.06 -4.30 -2.01
C GLN A 61 -13.43 -5.46 -1.08
N ILE A 62 -14.09 -5.19 0.05
CA ILE A 62 -14.51 -6.23 0.98
C ILE A 62 -15.62 -7.07 0.35
N ASP A 63 -15.35 -8.35 0.21
CA ASP A 63 -16.29 -9.39 -0.17
C ASP A 63 -15.94 -10.71 0.54
N LYS A 64 -16.53 -11.81 0.12
CA LYS A 64 -16.30 -13.12 0.74
C LYS A 64 -14.99 -13.81 0.30
N GLN A 65 -14.12 -13.11 -0.41
CA GLN A 65 -12.85 -13.64 -0.90
C GLN A 65 -11.67 -13.08 -0.12
N SER A 66 -10.59 -13.87 -0.04
CA SER A 66 -9.31 -13.36 0.43
C SER A 66 -8.75 -12.36 -0.57
N LYS A 67 -8.39 -11.17 -0.10
CA LYS A 67 -7.84 -10.10 -0.93
C LYS A 67 -6.59 -9.49 -0.32
N VAL A 68 -5.69 -9.07 -1.18
CA VAL A 68 -4.55 -8.23 -0.86
C VAL A 68 -4.58 -7.00 -1.76
N LEU A 69 -4.38 -5.84 -1.16
CA LEU A 69 -4.33 -4.55 -1.84
C LEU A 69 -3.13 -3.76 -1.32
N SER A 70 -2.60 -2.91 -2.16
CA SER A 70 -1.62 -1.90 -1.79
C SER A 70 -2.19 -0.50 -2.08
N PRO A 71 -2.90 0.11 -1.12
CA PRO A 71 -3.41 1.47 -1.28
C PRO A 71 -2.28 2.49 -1.51
N LEU A 72 -1.10 2.27 -0.93
CA LEU A 72 0.06 3.13 -1.14
C LEU A 72 0.48 3.16 -2.61
N SER A 73 0.49 1.99 -3.30
CA SER A 73 0.77 1.92 -4.74
C SER A 73 -0.25 2.74 -5.57
N VAL A 74 -1.54 2.64 -5.22
CA VAL A 74 -2.60 3.45 -5.85
C VAL A 74 -2.38 4.95 -5.57
N SER A 75 -1.99 5.30 -4.33
CA SER A 75 -1.72 6.69 -3.96
C SER A 75 -0.57 7.30 -4.76
N PHE A 76 0.52 6.57 -5.00
CA PHE A 76 1.61 7.04 -5.86
C PHE A 76 1.15 7.26 -7.30
N LEU A 77 0.38 6.31 -7.87
CA LEU A 77 -0.19 6.47 -9.20
C LEU A 77 -1.10 7.70 -9.29
N MET A 78 -2.03 7.86 -8.33
CA MET A 78 -2.93 9.01 -8.26
C MET A 78 -2.17 10.34 -8.07
N GLY A 79 -1.09 10.33 -7.31
CA GLY A 79 -0.20 11.50 -7.15
C GLY A 79 0.47 11.91 -8.47
N MET A 80 0.96 10.96 -9.26
CA MET A 80 1.49 11.25 -10.61
C MET A 80 0.38 11.78 -11.52
N LEU A 81 -0.82 11.19 -11.49
CA LEU A 81 -1.98 11.68 -12.26
C LEU A 81 -2.40 13.09 -11.85
N ALA A 82 -2.37 13.44 -10.53
CA ALA A 82 -2.68 14.77 -10.04
C ALA A 82 -1.75 15.85 -10.63
N ASN A 83 -0.47 15.50 -10.85
CA ASN A 83 0.50 16.40 -11.49
C ASN A 83 0.24 16.58 -13.00
N GLY A 84 -0.38 15.60 -13.65
CA GLY A 84 -0.78 15.69 -15.06
C GLY A 84 -2.15 16.32 -15.27
N ALA A 85 -2.99 16.35 -14.22
CA ALA A 85 -4.35 16.85 -14.24
C ALA A 85 -4.41 18.37 -14.07
N ASP A 86 -5.52 18.97 -14.50
CA ASP A 86 -5.84 20.39 -14.32
C ASP A 86 -7.30 20.58 -13.91
N GLY A 87 -7.62 21.73 -13.31
CA GLY A 87 -8.97 22.14 -12.95
C GLY A 87 -9.69 21.14 -12.02
N ASP A 88 -10.90 20.76 -12.39
CA ASP A 88 -11.74 19.91 -11.55
C ASP A 88 -11.23 18.48 -11.47
N THR A 89 -10.63 17.95 -12.51
CA THR A 89 -9.99 16.62 -12.48
C THR A 89 -8.89 16.54 -11.43
N GLN A 90 -8.03 17.55 -11.33
CA GLN A 90 -7.01 17.62 -10.27
C GLN A 90 -7.62 17.69 -8.89
N LYS A 91 -8.66 18.52 -8.70
CA LYS A 91 -9.37 18.65 -7.41
C LYS A 91 -10.02 17.33 -6.98
N GLU A 92 -10.65 16.62 -7.90
CA GLU A 92 -11.24 15.29 -7.63
C GLU A 92 -10.18 14.30 -7.17
N ILE A 93 -9.02 14.26 -7.82
CA ILE A 93 -7.91 13.39 -7.42
C ILE A 93 -7.43 13.73 -6.00
N LEU A 94 -7.16 15.01 -5.71
CA LEU A 94 -6.67 15.45 -4.40
C LEU A 94 -7.70 15.17 -3.30
N LYS A 95 -8.98 15.41 -3.57
CA LYS A 95 -10.08 15.11 -2.65
C LYS A 95 -10.21 13.61 -2.39
N THR A 96 -10.08 12.78 -3.42
CA THR A 96 -10.12 11.33 -3.30
C THR A 96 -8.97 10.82 -2.43
N LEU A 97 -7.78 11.39 -2.56
CA LEU A 97 -6.63 11.11 -1.71
C LEU A 97 -6.77 11.69 -0.27
N GLY A 98 -7.80 12.50 0.00
CA GLY A 98 -8.01 13.14 1.29
C GLY A 98 -7.05 14.31 1.58
N VAL A 99 -6.49 14.93 0.54
CA VAL A 99 -5.47 15.98 0.62
C VAL A 99 -5.88 17.24 -0.16
N ASP A 100 -7.16 17.52 -0.26
CA ASP A 100 -7.71 18.68 -0.99
C ASP A 100 -7.39 20.04 -0.34
N ASP A 101 -7.03 20.06 0.94
CA ASP A 101 -6.53 21.22 1.67
C ASP A 101 -5.00 21.32 1.68
N VAL A 102 -4.30 20.45 0.95
CA VAL A 102 -2.84 20.42 0.83
C VAL A 102 -2.44 20.85 -0.58
N SER A 103 -1.40 21.66 -0.72
CA SER A 103 -0.89 22.00 -2.06
C SER A 103 -0.33 20.76 -2.76
N LEU A 104 -0.44 20.71 -4.10
CA LEU A 104 0.15 19.64 -4.89
C LEU A 104 1.66 19.49 -4.63
N GLN A 105 2.36 20.60 -4.40
CA GLN A 105 3.78 20.59 -4.04
C GLN A 105 4.02 19.89 -2.70
N ALA A 106 3.25 20.19 -1.66
CA ALA A 106 3.38 19.55 -0.34
C ALA A 106 3.07 18.03 -0.42
N LEU A 107 2.10 17.62 -1.25
CA LEU A 107 1.85 16.21 -1.55
C LEU A 107 3.07 15.55 -2.20
N ASN A 108 3.64 16.19 -3.22
CA ASN A 108 4.84 15.70 -3.92
C ASN A 108 6.03 15.55 -2.95
N GLU A 109 6.25 16.53 -2.09
CA GLU A 109 7.31 16.50 -1.06
C GLU A 109 7.10 15.38 -0.04
N ALA A 110 5.85 15.13 0.37
CA ALA A 110 5.52 14.02 1.26
C ALA A 110 5.80 12.65 0.60
N TYR A 111 5.43 12.49 -0.67
CA TYR A 111 5.68 11.24 -1.40
C TYR A 111 7.17 11.05 -1.70
N ARG A 112 7.91 12.13 -2.02
CA ARG A 112 9.37 12.07 -2.16
C ARG A 112 10.04 11.66 -0.85
N ALA A 113 9.57 12.20 0.29
CA ALA A 113 10.08 11.81 1.60
C ALA A 113 9.82 10.32 1.90
N LEU A 114 8.63 9.79 1.56
CA LEU A 114 8.33 8.37 1.66
C LEU A 114 9.30 7.52 0.82
N LEU A 115 9.51 7.87 -0.45
CA LEU A 115 10.47 7.16 -1.33
C LEU A 115 11.88 7.15 -0.73
N ASN A 116 12.35 8.28 -0.25
CA ASN A 116 13.68 8.38 0.33
C ASN A 116 13.83 7.62 1.64
N SER A 117 12.76 7.52 2.43
CA SER A 117 12.78 6.88 3.74
C SER A 117 12.84 5.36 3.67
N THR A 118 12.34 4.75 2.60
CA THR A 118 12.29 3.29 2.46
C THR A 118 13.64 2.68 2.09
N ALA A 119 14.56 3.47 1.51
CA ALA A 119 15.78 2.95 0.89
C ALA A 119 16.87 2.46 1.86
N THR A 120 16.82 2.77 3.16
CA THR A 120 18.02 2.63 4.02
C THR A 120 17.78 2.20 5.46
N ASN A 121 16.58 1.82 5.87
CA ASN A 121 16.25 1.81 7.29
C ASN A 121 16.42 0.47 8.02
N ASP A 122 16.46 -0.66 7.32
CA ASP A 122 16.61 -1.98 7.95
C ASP A 122 17.32 -2.96 7.02
N LYS A 123 18.29 -3.72 7.57
CA LYS A 123 19.00 -4.78 6.81
C LYS A 123 18.18 -6.06 6.69
N GLN A 124 17.17 -6.25 7.54
CA GLN A 124 16.29 -7.42 7.57
C GLN A 124 14.96 -7.16 6.84
N THR A 125 14.78 -5.94 6.33
CA THR A 125 13.61 -5.55 5.57
C THR A 125 14.02 -4.88 4.27
N THR A 126 13.56 -5.43 3.17
CA THR A 126 13.73 -4.86 1.83
C THR A 126 12.43 -4.22 1.39
N ILE A 127 12.48 -2.94 1.05
CA ILE A 127 11.35 -2.24 0.42
C ILE A 127 11.86 -1.61 -0.87
N ASN A 128 11.18 -1.90 -1.96
CA ASN A 128 11.39 -1.26 -3.24
C ASN A 128 10.10 -0.58 -3.68
N ILE A 129 10.16 0.72 -3.94
CA ILE A 129 9.06 1.49 -4.53
C ILE A 129 9.59 2.08 -5.82
N ALA A 130 8.99 1.71 -6.93
CA ALA A 130 9.41 2.14 -8.25
C ALA A 130 8.24 2.69 -9.06
N ASN A 131 8.49 3.74 -9.82
CA ASN A 131 7.51 4.36 -10.70
C ASN A 131 8.02 4.37 -12.13
N CYS A 132 7.13 4.17 -13.09
CA CYS A 132 7.44 4.20 -14.50
C CYS A 132 6.26 4.74 -15.31
N ILE A 133 6.57 5.46 -16.37
CA ILE A 133 5.62 5.87 -17.40
C ILE A 133 6.12 5.32 -18.72
N ALA A 134 5.43 4.32 -19.27
CA ALA A 134 5.62 3.85 -20.62
C ALA A 134 4.69 4.66 -21.53
N ALA A 135 5.24 5.39 -22.48
CA ALA A 135 4.48 6.20 -23.44
C ALA A 135 4.70 5.68 -24.86
N ASP A 136 3.63 5.67 -25.66
CA ASP A 136 3.77 5.37 -27.10
C ASP A 136 4.72 6.37 -27.74
N LYS A 137 5.54 5.91 -28.68
CA LYS A 137 6.55 6.73 -29.38
C LYS A 137 5.96 7.93 -30.14
N HIS A 138 4.67 7.89 -30.47
CA HIS A 138 3.95 8.97 -31.15
C HIS A 138 3.19 9.88 -30.15
N PHE A 139 3.21 9.58 -28.86
CA PHE A 139 2.56 10.37 -27.82
C PHE A 139 3.56 11.28 -27.10
N SER A 140 3.23 12.56 -26.99
CA SER A 140 4.12 13.55 -26.39
C SER A 140 3.66 13.94 -24.99
N LEU A 141 4.49 13.64 -23.99
CA LEU A 141 4.36 14.14 -22.63
C LEU A 141 5.01 15.53 -22.50
N LYS A 142 4.37 16.45 -21.78
CA LYS A 142 4.92 17.77 -21.48
C LYS A 142 6.18 17.68 -20.62
N ARG A 143 7.18 18.51 -20.95
CA ARG A 143 8.49 18.49 -20.29
C ARG A 143 8.40 18.77 -18.78
N ASP A 144 7.51 19.68 -18.36
CA ASP A 144 7.38 20.03 -16.95
C ASP A 144 6.74 18.89 -16.16
N PHE A 145 5.77 18.18 -16.74
CA PHE A 145 5.24 16.95 -16.16
C PHE A 145 6.33 15.88 -15.99
N GLN A 146 7.11 15.62 -17.06
CA GLN A 146 8.20 14.64 -17.00
C GLN A 146 9.24 15.00 -15.91
N LYS A 147 9.62 16.29 -15.80
CA LYS A 147 10.54 16.75 -14.75
C LYS A 147 9.97 16.53 -13.34
N THR A 148 8.68 16.82 -13.16
CA THR A 148 8.02 16.65 -11.87
C THR A 148 7.96 15.18 -11.45
N VAL A 149 7.53 14.29 -12.34
CA VAL A 149 7.42 12.85 -12.00
C VAL A 149 8.80 12.21 -11.79
N LEU A 150 9.81 12.63 -12.56
CA LEU A 150 11.18 12.19 -12.33
C LEU A 150 11.72 12.72 -10.98
N GLY A 151 11.55 14.00 -10.68
CA GLY A 151 12.12 14.62 -9.47
C GLY A 151 11.41 14.23 -8.19
N MET A 152 10.09 14.09 -8.20
CA MET A 152 9.29 13.86 -6.99
C MET A 152 8.90 12.40 -6.79
N TYR A 153 8.75 11.63 -7.87
CA TYR A 153 8.30 10.23 -7.82
C TYR A 153 9.38 9.24 -8.25
N ASP A 154 10.55 9.73 -8.65
CA ASP A 154 11.63 8.90 -9.24
C ASP A 154 11.12 8.04 -10.41
N ALA A 155 10.16 8.59 -11.16
CA ALA A 155 9.49 7.87 -12.22
C ALA A 155 10.33 7.89 -13.50
N ASN A 156 10.74 6.70 -13.96
CA ASN A 156 11.34 6.55 -15.27
C ASN A 156 10.31 6.76 -16.37
N VAL A 157 10.68 7.48 -17.45
CA VAL A 157 9.80 7.68 -18.62
C VAL A 157 10.44 6.97 -19.80
N GLU A 158 9.74 5.96 -20.34
CA GLU A 158 10.17 5.15 -21.48
C GLU A 158 9.26 5.37 -22.69
N SER A 159 9.89 5.56 -23.87
CA SER A 159 9.16 5.61 -25.14
C SER A 159 9.18 4.23 -25.80
N LEU A 160 8.00 3.68 -26.06
CA LEU A 160 7.81 2.34 -26.61
C LEU A 160 6.95 2.41 -27.87
N ASP A 161 7.04 1.40 -28.72
CA ASP A 161 6.14 1.22 -29.88
C ASP A 161 4.95 0.35 -29.47
N PHE A 162 3.83 0.98 -29.11
CA PHE A 162 2.63 0.29 -28.64
C PHE A 162 1.94 -0.55 -29.73
N SER A 163 2.31 -0.38 -30.99
CA SER A 163 1.82 -1.22 -32.09
C SER A 163 2.45 -2.63 -32.09
N THR A 164 3.45 -2.88 -31.23
CA THR A 164 4.19 -4.14 -31.19
C THR A 164 3.99 -4.88 -29.85
N SER A 165 4.03 -6.21 -29.88
CA SER A 165 4.03 -7.04 -28.65
C SER A 165 5.21 -6.75 -27.74
N LYS A 166 6.33 -6.25 -28.28
CA LYS A 166 7.54 -5.89 -27.51
C LYS A 166 7.26 -4.81 -26.45
N ALA A 167 6.27 -3.94 -26.66
CA ALA A 167 5.89 -2.96 -25.66
C ALA A 167 5.27 -3.64 -24.42
N VAL A 168 4.37 -4.59 -24.63
CA VAL A 168 3.76 -5.40 -23.57
C VAL A 168 4.84 -6.19 -22.80
N ASP A 169 5.77 -6.82 -23.55
CA ASP A 169 6.87 -7.60 -22.95
C ASP A 169 7.74 -6.70 -22.05
N LYS A 170 8.12 -5.52 -22.51
CA LYS A 170 8.92 -4.57 -21.70
C LYS A 170 8.22 -4.07 -20.46
N ILE A 171 6.93 -3.75 -20.58
CA ILE A 171 6.10 -3.36 -19.42
C ILE A 171 6.06 -4.48 -18.39
N ASN A 172 5.81 -5.71 -18.82
CA ASN A 172 5.77 -6.86 -17.93
C ASN A 172 7.15 -7.22 -17.35
N GLU A 173 8.23 -7.09 -18.14
CA GLU A 173 9.61 -7.28 -17.67
C GLU A 173 9.96 -6.26 -16.57
N TRP A 174 9.61 -4.99 -16.75
CA TRP A 174 9.78 -3.98 -15.71
C TRP A 174 9.03 -4.36 -14.43
N CYS A 175 7.76 -4.78 -14.55
CA CYS A 175 6.94 -5.23 -13.43
C CYS A 175 7.58 -6.40 -12.67
N SER A 176 8.02 -7.42 -13.40
CA SER A 176 8.69 -8.59 -12.84
C SER A 176 9.96 -8.19 -12.09
N LYS A 177 10.80 -7.34 -12.69
CA LYS A 177 12.04 -6.85 -12.09
C LYS A 177 11.79 -6.08 -10.79
N GLN A 178 10.83 -5.14 -10.79
CA GLN A 178 10.56 -4.30 -9.61
C GLN A 178 9.90 -5.07 -8.45
N THR A 179 9.29 -6.22 -8.74
CA THR A 179 8.64 -7.07 -7.73
C THR A 179 9.39 -8.36 -7.43
N ASN A 180 10.67 -8.42 -7.79
CA ASN A 180 11.52 -9.60 -7.59
C ASN A 180 10.87 -10.91 -8.11
N GLY A 181 10.20 -10.82 -9.26
CA GLY A 181 9.49 -11.94 -9.91
C GLY A 181 8.13 -12.30 -9.31
N MET A 182 7.70 -11.68 -8.20
CA MET A 182 6.42 -11.99 -7.56
C MET A 182 5.21 -11.66 -8.45
N ILE A 183 5.31 -10.61 -9.29
CA ILE A 183 4.28 -10.21 -10.26
C ILE A 183 4.92 -10.16 -11.65
N PRO A 184 4.95 -11.29 -12.36
CA PRO A 184 5.64 -11.38 -13.65
C PRO A 184 4.90 -10.66 -14.79
N LYS A 185 3.60 -10.34 -14.60
CA LYS A 185 2.78 -9.78 -15.66
C LYS A 185 1.66 -8.91 -15.09
N ILE A 186 1.56 -7.67 -15.60
CA ILE A 186 0.48 -6.73 -15.24
C ILE A 186 -0.56 -6.59 -16.36
N ILE A 187 -0.16 -6.61 -17.62
CA ILE A 187 -1.05 -6.47 -18.78
C ILE A 187 -0.85 -7.64 -19.76
N ASP A 188 -1.91 -7.97 -20.51
CA ASP A 188 -1.90 -8.99 -21.55
C ASP A 188 -1.70 -8.36 -22.94
N GLN A 189 -2.26 -7.18 -23.14
CA GLN A 189 -2.25 -6.46 -24.41
C GLN A 189 -2.43 -4.98 -24.18
N LEU A 190 -2.03 -4.19 -25.18
CA LEU A 190 -2.36 -2.78 -25.31
C LEU A 190 -3.41 -2.63 -26.41
N SER A 191 -4.33 -1.70 -26.24
CA SER A 191 -5.29 -1.34 -27.28
C SER A 191 -4.69 -0.30 -28.24
N ALA A 192 -5.24 -0.18 -29.45
CA ALA A 192 -4.79 0.84 -30.40
C ALA A 192 -5.06 2.29 -29.92
N ALA A 193 -5.94 2.45 -28.93
CA ALA A 193 -6.24 3.76 -28.34
C ALA A 193 -5.31 4.11 -27.15
N ASP A 194 -4.56 3.14 -26.62
CA ASP A 194 -3.69 3.38 -25.48
C ASP A 194 -2.46 4.17 -25.92
N VAL A 195 -2.16 5.24 -25.18
CA VAL A 195 -1.04 6.14 -25.48
C VAL A 195 0.00 6.19 -24.38
N ALA A 196 -0.36 5.84 -23.17
CA ALA A 196 0.58 5.72 -22.07
C ALA A 196 0.07 4.76 -20.99
N VAL A 197 1.01 4.15 -20.26
CA VAL A 197 0.76 3.34 -19.06
C VAL A 197 1.60 3.90 -17.93
N LEU A 198 0.94 4.46 -16.92
CA LEU A 198 1.58 4.88 -15.67
C LEU A 198 1.57 3.72 -14.70
N MET A 199 2.71 3.42 -14.09
CA MET A 199 2.89 2.27 -13.22
C MET A 199 3.58 2.66 -11.92
N ASN A 200 3.10 2.08 -10.83
CA ASN A 200 3.82 2.01 -9.57
C ASN A 200 3.98 0.55 -9.17
N ALA A 201 5.16 0.17 -8.72
CA ALA A 201 5.47 -1.12 -8.16
C ALA A 201 5.95 -0.95 -6.72
N ILE A 202 5.44 -1.79 -5.81
CA ILE A 202 5.93 -1.90 -4.45
C ILE A 202 6.28 -3.36 -4.19
N TYR A 203 7.49 -3.59 -3.69
CA TYR A 203 7.94 -4.88 -3.16
C TYR A 203 8.33 -4.70 -1.70
N PHE A 204 7.90 -5.63 -0.87
CA PHE A 204 8.25 -5.71 0.55
C PHE A 204 8.69 -7.14 0.87
N GLU A 205 9.81 -7.27 1.55
CA GLU A 205 10.26 -8.51 2.16
C GLU A 205 10.81 -8.19 3.55
N GLY A 206 10.19 -8.76 4.58
CA GLY A 206 10.57 -8.53 5.98
C GLY A 206 10.63 -9.84 6.74
N THR A 207 11.72 -10.05 7.48
CA THR A 207 11.86 -11.15 8.44
C THR A 207 11.20 -10.72 9.75
N TRP A 208 10.44 -11.62 10.39
CA TRP A 208 9.89 -11.31 11.72
C TRP A 208 11.04 -11.02 12.70
N GLU A 209 10.83 -10.08 13.62
CA GLU A 209 11.75 -9.87 14.74
C GLU A 209 11.87 -11.14 15.58
N ALA A 210 10.77 -11.83 15.84
CA ALA A 210 10.67 -13.13 16.44
C ALA A 210 10.04 -14.13 15.45
N PRO A 211 10.84 -14.88 14.66
CA PRO A 211 10.32 -15.87 13.73
C PRO A 211 9.58 -17.01 14.45
N PHE A 212 8.61 -17.59 13.76
CA PHE A 212 7.93 -18.80 14.27
C PHE A 212 8.83 -20.02 14.12
N GLU A 213 8.82 -20.89 15.13
CA GLU A 213 9.52 -22.17 15.06
C GLU A 213 8.79 -23.13 14.10
N LYS A 214 9.48 -23.61 13.07
CA LYS A 214 8.90 -24.53 12.07
C LYS A 214 8.33 -25.81 12.68
N ALA A 215 8.92 -26.29 13.77
CA ALA A 215 8.47 -27.48 14.48
C ALA A 215 7.10 -27.29 15.18
N GLU A 216 6.74 -26.04 15.47
CA GLU A 216 5.45 -25.67 16.09
C GLU A 216 4.37 -25.36 15.03
N THR A 217 4.70 -25.32 13.75
CA THR A 217 3.71 -25.24 12.66
C THR A 217 3.02 -26.57 12.50
N LYS A 218 1.71 -26.62 12.74
CA LYS A 218 0.90 -27.86 12.66
C LYS A 218 -0.30 -27.67 11.77
N GLU A 219 -0.78 -28.77 11.21
CA GLU A 219 -2.00 -28.73 10.43
C GLU A 219 -3.22 -28.64 11.35
N GLU A 220 -3.92 -27.50 11.32
CA GLU A 220 -5.10 -27.23 12.14
C GLU A 220 -6.30 -26.79 11.31
N ASN A 221 -7.47 -26.83 11.93
CA ASN A 221 -8.70 -26.31 11.34
C ASN A 221 -8.72 -24.79 11.45
N PHE A 222 -8.98 -24.13 10.33
CA PHE A 222 -9.21 -22.69 10.26
C PHE A 222 -10.65 -22.43 9.80
N ARG A 223 -11.40 -21.65 10.57
CA ARG A 223 -12.74 -21.22 10.21
C ARG A 223 -12.63 -19.87 9.49
N GLY A 224 -12.84 -19.88 8.18
CA GLY A 224 -12.85 -18.67 7.34
C GLY A 224 -14.12 -17.84 7.49
N TYR A 225 -14.18 -16.75 6.73
CA TYR A 225 -15.32 -15.83 6.70
C TYR A 225 -16.65 -16.52 6.34
N THR A 226 -16.62 -17.46 5.40
CA THR A 226 -17.80 -18.25 4.95
C THR A 226 -18.19 -19.35 5.94
N ARG A 227 -17.54 -19.41 7.10
CA ARG A 227 -17.66 -20.48 8.10
C ARG A 227 -17.21 -21.87 7.63
N ASP A 228 -16.66 -21.95 6.43
CA ASP A 228 -16.04 -23.19 5.94
C ASP A 228 -14.80 -23.49 6.77
N ILE A 229 -14.67 -24.73 7.19
CA ILE A 229 -13.49 -25.24 7.88
C ILE A 229 -12.48 -25.67 6.83
N LYS A 230 -11.30 -25.04 6.84
CA LYS A 230 -10.17 -25.41 5.99
C LYS A 230 -9.02 -25.92 6.85
N ARG A 231 -8.33 -26.96 6.36
CA ARG A 231 -7.07 -27.40 6.94
C ARG A 231 -5.98 -26.42 6.49
N VAL A 232 -5.23 -25.86 7.42
CA VAL A 232 -4.15 -24.92 7.13
C VAL A 232 -2.91 -25.28 7.95
N GLN A 233 -1.73 -24.87 7.47
CA GLN A 233 -0.51 -24.90 8.26
C GLN A 233 -0.58 -23.71 9.24
N MET A 234 -0.83 -24.01 10.50
CA MET A 234 -0.99 -23.03 11.56
C MET A 234 0.34 -22.85 12.29
N MET A 235 0.96 -21.70 12.12
CA MET A 235 2.14 -21.28 12.86
C MET A 235 1.73 -20.92 14.28
N HIS A 236 2.55 -21.25 15.26
CA HIS A 236 2.26 -21.02 16.68
C HIS A 236 3.48 -20.46 17.40
N GLN A 237 3.26 -19.46 18.25
CA GLN A 237 4.23 -18.99 19.23
C GLN A 237 3.53 -18.31 20.41
N GLU A 238 4.15 -18.38 21.57
CA GLU A 238 3.74 -17.66 22.77
C GLU A 238 4.87 -16.69 23.12
N ASP A 239 4.59 -15.38 23.08
CA ASP A 239 5.59 -14.33 23.34
C ASP A 239 4.91 -13.02 23.78
N ASP A 240 5.73 -12.04 24.14
CA ASP A 240 5.30 -10.68 24.49
C ASP A 240 4.97 -9.86 23.23
N PHE A 241 3.68 -9.65 22.97
CA PHE A 241 3.20 -8.84 21.86
C PHE A 241 2.53 -7.54 22.31
N SER A 242 2.48 -6.56 21.41
CA SER A 242 1.54 -5.44 21.51
C SER A 242 0.15 -5.95 21.11
N TYR A 243 -0.80 -5.92 22.04
CA TYR A 243 -2.12 -6.51 21.89
C TYR A 243 -3.22 -5.57 22.38
N LEU A 244 -4.37 -5.63 21.73
CA LEU A 244 -5.60 -4.95 22.09
C LEU A 244 -6.79 -5.90 21.93
N SER A 245 -7.70 -5.89 22.89
CA SER A 245 -8.99 -6.56 22.78
C SER A 245 -10.11 -5.58 23.13
N ASN A 246 -11.17 -5.56 22.35
CA ASN A 246 -12.42 -4.85 22.61
C ASN A 246 -13.62 -5.73 22.22
N ASP A 247 -14.83 -5.18 22.24
CA ASP A 247 -16.07 -5.94 21.96
C ASP A 247 -16.22 -6.37 20.50
N ILE A 248 -15.44 -5.78 19.56
CA ILE A 248 -15.57 -5.96 18.12
C ILE A 248 -14.44 -6.82 17.54
N PHE A 249 -13.20 -6.60 18.00
CA PHE A 249 -12.03 -7.31 17.48
C PHE A 249 -10.91 -7.44 18.50
N GLU A 250 -10.00 -8.34 18.19
CA GLU A 250 -8.67 -8.42 18.78
C GLU A 250 -7.65 -7.93 17.76
N ALA A 251 -6.57 -7.31 18.24
CA ALA A 251 -5.49 -6.87 17.42
C ALA A 251 -4.15 -7.25 18.03
N VAL A 252 -3.24 -7.78 17.21
CA VAL A 252 -1.87 -8.09 17.59
C VAL A 252 -0.91 -7.53 16.57
N THR A 253 0.24 -7.04 17.02
CA THR A 253 1.28 -6.49 16.16
C THR A 253 2.54 -7.34 16.21
N LEU A 254 2.98 -7.78 15.02
CA LEU A 254 4.21 -8.52 14.78
C LEU A 254 5.23 -7.61 14.11
N PRO A 255 6.31 -7.22 14.81
CA PRO A 255 7.36 -6.39 14.22
C PRO A 255 8.23 -7.19 13.23
N TYR A 256 8.76 -6.47 12.22
CA TYR A 256 9.82 -6.97 11.35
C TYR A 256 11.17 -6.39 11.77
N GLY A 257 12.23 -7.18 11.63
CA GLY A 257 13.62 -6.76 11.76
C GLY A 257 13.89 -5.83 12.95
N ASN A 258 14.27 -4.60 12.67
CA ASN A 258 14.57 -3.58 13.67
C ASN A 258 13.33 -2.79 14.18
N ARG A 259 12.11 -3.28 13.95
CA ARG A 259 10.83 -2.67 14.35
C ARG A 259 10.43 -1.40 13.59
N THR A 260 11.13 -1.04 12.51
CA THR A 260 10.70 0.06 11.63
C THR A 260 9.36 -0.24 10.98
N TYR A 261 9.12 -1.51 10.67
CA TYR A 261 7.91 -2.02 10.05
C TYR A 261 7.27 -3.11 10.91
N SER A 262 5.98 -3.28 10.77
CA SER A 262 5.24 -4.32 11.47
C SER A 262 3.99 -4.76 10.69
N MET A 263 3.54 -5.97 10.94
CA MET A 263 2.21 -6.45 10.56
C MET A 263 1.27 -6.32 11.75
N THR A 264 0.13 -5.65 11.56
CA THR A 264 -0.96 -5.67 12.55
C THR A 264 -2.09 -6.56 12.03
N VAL A 265 -2.41 -7.59 12.77
CA VAL A 265 -3.52 -8.51 12.51
C VAL A 265 -4.72 -8.08 13.32
N LEU A 266 -5.88 -7.91 12.66
CA LEU A 266 -7.16 -7.66 13.31
C LEU A 266 -8.03 -8.91 13.13
N LEU A 267 -8.48 -9.47 14.23
CA LEU A 267 -9.34 -10.65 14.27
C LEU A 267 -10.72 -10.24 14.83
N PRO A 268 -11.81 -10.32 14.01
CA PRO A 268 -13.15 -10.06 14.52
C PRO A 268 -13.50 -11.02 15.68
N LYS A 269 -14.22 -10.52 16.68
CA LYS A 269 -14.77 -11.33 17.76
C LYS A 269 -15.77 -12.35 17.21
N GLU A 270 -16.00 -13.43 17.96
CA GLU A 270 -16.98 -14.44 17.60
C GLU A 270 -18.36 -13.80 17.39
N GLY A 271 -18.97 -14.08 16.24
CA GLY A 271 -20.26 -13.50 15.83
C GLY A 271 -20.18 -12.14 15.11
N VAL A 272 -19.03 -11.48 15.12
CA VAL A 272 -18.81 -10.22 14.38
C VAL A 272 -18.33 -10.53 12.97
N SER A 273 -18.95 -9.95 11.95
CA SER A 273 -18.48 -10.07 10.56
C SER A 273 -17.32 -9.10 10.28
N ILE A 274 -16.55 -9.40 9.22
CA ILE A 274 -15.47 -8.49 8.78
C ILE A 274 -16.04 -7.13 8.39
N GLU A 275 -17.19 -7.10 7.71
CA GLU A 275 -17.87 -5.87 7.32
C GLU A 275 -18.28 -5.04 8.54
N GLU A 276 -18.77 -5.70 9.60
CA GLU A 276 -19.16 -5.02 10.83
C GLU A 276 -17.94 -4.48 11.57
N MET A 277 -16.88 -5.26 11.68
CA MET A 277 -15.60 -4.80 12.20
C MET A 277 -15.08 -3.59 11.41
N MET A 278 -15.08 -3.66 10.09
CA MET A 278 -14.55 -2.59 9.23
C MET A 278 -15.40 -1.31 9.23
N LYS A 279 -16.65 -1.34 9.68
CA LYS A 279 -17.40 -0.10 9.95
C LYS A 279 -16.81 0.69 11.12
N GLN A 280 -16.20 0.00 12.08
CA GLN A 280 -15.58 0.58 13.27
C GLN A 280 -14.09 0.94 13.07
N VAL A 281 -13.48 0.45 11.99
CA VAL A 281 -12.06 0.67 11.66
C VAL A 281 -11.98 1.77 10.62
N ASP A 282 -11.51 2.94 11.02
CA ASP A 282 -11.15 4.06 10.15
C ASP A 282 -9.64 4.39 10.30
N ALA A 283 -9.18 5.39 9.56
CA ALA A 283 -7.79 5.80 9.59
C ALA A 283 -7.35 6.31 10.98
N GLN A 284 -8.25 6.98 11.70
CA GLN A 284 -7.99 7.47 13.06
C GLN A 284 -7.83 6.30 14.03
N LYS A 285 -8.73 5.30 13.94
CA LYS A 285 -8.66 4.10 14.79
C LYS A 285 -7.39 3.31 14.51
N ILE A 286 -7.02 3.12 13.24
CA ILE A 286 -5.76 2.46 12.87
C ILE A 286 -4.56 3.23 13.44
N GLY A 287 -4.54 4.56 13.29
CA GLY A 287 -3.48 5.41 13.83
C GLY A 287 -3.40 5.42 15.36
N SER A 288 -4.49 5.10 16.07
CA SER A 288 -4.52 5.00 17.52
C SER A 288 -4.21 3.61 18.06
N LEU A 289 -4.33 2.56 17.24
CA LEU A 289 -4.18 1.15 17.69
C LEU A 289 -2.91 0.94 18.50
N TYR A 290 -1.78 1.45 18.04
CA TYR A 290 -0.50 1.32 18.74
C TYR A 290 -0.47 1.97 20.13
N ARG A 291 -1.17 3.09 20.30
CA ARG A 291 -1.24 3.78 21.60
C ARG A 291 -2.17 3.06 22.57
N ASP A 292 -3.20 2.41 22.02
CA ASP A 292 -4.24 1.71 22.78
C ASP A 292 -3.79 0.27 23.13
N MET A 293 -2.79 -0.28 22.44
CA MET A 293 -2.23 -1.61 22.69
C MET A 293 -1.38 -1.64 23.97
N GLN A 294 -1.43 -2.78 24.64
CA GLN A 294 -0.61 -3.07 25.82
C GLN A 294 0.28 -4.28 25.53
N LYS A 295 1.46 -4.31 26.13
CA LYS A 295 2.32 -5.50 26.09
C LYS A 295 1.77 -6.57 27.02
N CYS A 296 1.56 -7.75 26.49
CA CYS A 296 1.17 -8.94 27.26
C CYS A 296 1.62 -10.20 26.53
N VAL A 297 1.73 -11.28 27.28
CA VAL A 297 1.95 -12.61 26.73
C VAL A 297 0.72 -13.01 25.90
N VAL A 298 0.93 -13.35 24.65
CA VAL A 298 -0.12 -13.79 23.72
C VAL A 298 0.23 -15.17 23.17
N ASP A 299 -0.67 -16.12 23.34
CA ASP A 299 -0.66 -17.40 22.62
C ASP A 299 -1.19 -17.15 21.20
N LEU A 300 -0.27 -16.94 20.25
CA LEU A 300 -0.58 -16.51 18.88
C LEU A 300 -0.59 -17.70 17.91
N LYS A 301 -1.73 -17.88 17.25
CA LYS A 301 -1.87 -18.79 16.11
C LYS A 301 -2.15 -18.00 14.83
N LEU A 302 -1.25 -18.08 13.86
CA LEU A 302 -1.35 -17.40 12.58
C LEU A 302 -1.20 -18.41 11.44
N PRO A 303 -2.17 -18.53 10.53
CA PRO A 303 -2.01 -19.41 9.39
C PRO A 303 -0.86 -18.96 8.48
N LYS A 304 -0.06 -19.90 8.02
CA LYS A 304 0.80 -19.71 6.84
C LYS A 304 -0.07 -19.62 5.61
N PHE A 305 0.12 -18.59 4.76
CA PHE A 305 -0.71 -18.41 3.58
C PHE A 305 -0.01 -17.68 2.45
N THR A 306 -0.52 -17.92 1.25
CA THR A 306 -0.25 -17.12 0.06
C THR A 306 -1.58 -16.69 -0.53
N THR A 307 -1.72 -15.40 -0.84
CA THR A 307 -2.89 -14.91 -1.58
C THR A 307 -2.48 -13.88 -2.62
N SER A 308 -3.24 -13.83 -3.70
CA SER A 308 -3.05 -12.86 -4.77
C SER A 308 -4.39 -12.27 -5.18
N THR A 309 -4.35 -11.02 -5.63
CA THR A 309 -5.53 -10.29 -6.12
C THR A 309 -5.18 -9.62 -7.43
N GLU A 310 -6.10 -9.69 -8.37
CA GLU A 310 -6.15 -8.84 -9.54
C GLU A 310 -7.48 -8.09 -9.52
N VAL A 311 -7.44 -6.76 -9.55
CA VAL A 311 -8.63 -5.93 -9.42
C VAL A 311 -8.57 -4.72 -10.32
N VAL A 312 -9.67 -4.44 -11.02
CA VAL A 312 -9.89 -3.18 -11.75
C VAL A 312 -10.48 -2.17 -10.77
N LEU A 313 -9.83 -1.03 -10.66
CA LEU A 313 -10.13 -0.02 -9.64
C LEU A 313 -10.98 1.16 -10.15
N ASN A 314 -11.35 1.17 -11.44
CA ASN A 314 -12.13 2.28 -12.02
C ASN A 314 -13.36 2.64 -11.18
N ASP A 315 -14.21 1.64 -10.89
CA ASP A 315 -15.44 1.87 -10.12
C ASP A 315 -15.16 2.28 -8.67
N ALA A 316 -14.14 1.67 -8.04
CA ALA A 316 -13.78 1.99 -6.67
C ALA A 316 -13.28 3.43 -6.54
N VAL A 317 -12.35 3.85 -7.40
CA VAL A 317 -11.79 5.20 -7.39
C VAL A 317 -12.84 6.25 -7.80
N SER A 318 -13.72 5.92 -8.76
CA SER A 318 -14.86 6.77 -9.12
C SER A 318 -15.80 7.02 -7.95
N LYS A 319 -16.18 5.95 -7.22
CA LYS A 319 -17.04 6.03 -6.02
C LYS A 319 -16.37 6.81 -4.88
N LEU A 320 -15.05 6.77 -4.78
CA LEU A 320 -14.30 7.52 -3.78
C LEU A 320 -14.16 9.01 -4.11
N GLY A 321 -14.49 9.44 -5.35
CA GLY A 321 -14.62 10.85 -5.67
C GLY A 321 -13.88 11.34 -6.91
N ALA A 322 -13.24 10.47 -7.70
CA ALA A 322 -12.54 10.86 -8.93
C ALA A 322 -13.13 10.18 -10.19
N PRO A 323 -14.43 10.38 -10.50
CA PRO A 323 -15.06 9.78 -11.68
C PRO A 323 -14.60 10.40 -13.00
N SER A 324 -14.21 11.68 -13.01
CA SER A 324 -13.83 12.39 -14.24
C SER A 324 -12.62 11.79 -14.94
N ILE A 325 -11.66 11.23 -14.17
CA ILE A 325 -10.43 10.65 -14.73
C ILE A 325 -10.69 9.48 -15.67
N PHE A 326 -11.86 8.83 -15.58
CA PHE A 326 -12.21 7.62 -16.33
C PHE A 326 -13.14 7.87 -17.52
N ASN A 327 -13.38 9.12 -17.90
CA ASN A 327 -14.31 9.44 -18.98
C ASN A 327 -13.86 10.67 -19.79
N GLY A 328 -14.67 11.05 -20.80
CA GLY A 328 -14.36 12.15 -21.73
C GLY A 328 -14.31 13.55 -21.09
N THR A 329 -14.63 13.71 -19.80
CA THR A 329 -14.49 14.99 -19.07
C THR A 329 -13.13 15.15 -18.42
N ALA A 330 -12.26 14.13 -18.50
CA ALA A 330 -10.91 14.17 -17.96
C ALA A 330 -10.10 15.34 -18.53
N ASN A 331 -9.43 16.07 -17.64
CA ASN A 331 -8.55 17.15 -18.02
C ASN A 331 -7.12 16.86 -17.58
N PHE A 332 -6.30 16.33 -18.48
CA PHE A 332 -4.89 16.04 -18.26
C PHE A 332 -3.97 16.99 -19.06
N LYS A 333 -4.38 18.25 -19.19
CA LYS A 333 -3.62 19.26 -19.97
C LYS A 333 -2.24 19.56 -19.42
N ASN A 334 -1.97 19.30 -18.15
CA ASN A 334 -0.62 19.43 -17.60
C ASN A 334 0.29 18.26 -18.00
N MET A 335 -0.30 17.11 -18.42
CA MET A 335 0.44 15.94 -18.88
C MET A 335 0.73 15.97 -20.38
N SER A 336 -0.27 16.33 -21.21
CA SER A 336 -0.19 16.32 -22.67
C SER A 336 -1.16 17.34 -23.27
N ASP A 337 -0.94 17.73 -24.54
CA ASP A 337 -1.90 18.54 -25.31
C ASP A 337 -3.03 17.68 -25.91
N ALA A 338 -2.85 16.36 -25.96
CA ALA A 338 -3.90 15.44 -26.39
C ALA A 338 -4.99 15.30 -25.32
N ASN A 339 -6.23 15.12 -25.75
CA ASN A 339 -7.34 14.79 -24.87
C ASN A 339 -7.26 13.30 -24.52
N ILE A 340 -6.99 13.00 -23.26
CA ILE A 340 -6.77 11.64 -22.76
C ILE A 340 -7.55 11.40 -21.46
N PHE A 341 -7.84 10.16 -21.19
CA PHE A 341 -8.50 9.69 -19.95
C PHE A 341 -7.90 8.35 -19.53
N ILE A 342 -8.18 7.90 -18.32
CA ILE A 342 -7.78 6.58 -17.82
C ILE A 342 -8.81 5.55 -18.27
N SER A 343 -8.48 4.76 -19.28
CA SER A 343 -9.35 3.68 -19.74
C SER A 343 -9.46 2.55 -18.74
N LYS A 344 -8.35 2.22 -18.07
CA LYS A 344 -8.29 1.15 -17.08
C LYS A 344 -7.26 1.45 -16.00
N MET A 345 -7.66 1.33 -14.74
CA MET A 345 -6.76 1.30 -13.58
C MET A 345 -6.81 -0.11 -12.99
N LEU A 346 -5.68 -0.79 -12.99
CA LEU A 346 -5.54 -2.18 -12.58
C LEU A 346 -4.50 -2.30 -11.48
N GLN A 347 -4.81 -3.10 -10.44
CA GLN A 347 -3.81 -3.53 -9.47
C GLN A 347 -3.71 -5.04 -9.45
N LYS A 348 -2.48 -5.55 -9.48
CA LYS A 348 -2.14 -6.91 -9.09
C LYS A 348 -1.31 -6.86 -7.82
N ALA A 349 -1.67 -7.68 -6.85
CA ALA A 349 -0.96 -7.77 -5.59
C ALA A 349 -0.83 -9.23 -5.16
N LYS A 350 0.27 -9.56 -4.48
CA LYS A 350 0.53 -10.89 -3.92
C LYS A 350 1.20 -10.75 -2.56
N ILE A 351 0.80 -11.57 -1.61
CA ILE A 351 1.42 -11.68 -0.29
C ILE A 351 1.66 -13.14 0.06
N GLU A 352 2.81 -13.41 0.65
CA GLU A 352 3.22 -14.69 1.21
C GLU A 352 3.61 -14.47 2.67
N VAL A 353 2.96 -15.19 3.58
CA VAL A 353 3.25 -15.16 5.02
C VAL A 353 3.72 -16.54 5.45
N SER A 354 4.88 -16.58 6.08
CA SER A 354 5.55 -17.79 6.53
C SER A 354 6.15 -17.62 7.92
N GLU A 355 6.75 -18.68 8.45
CA GLU A 355 7.43 -18.71 9.74
C GLU A 355 8.57 -17.68 9.82
N GLU A 356 9.22 -17.42 8.70
CA GLU A 356 10.41 -16.54 8.62
C GLU A 356 10.01 -15.06 8.52
N GLY A 357 8.84 -14.77 7.90
CA GLY A 357 8.46 -13.40 7.61
C GLY A 357 7.36 -13.27 6.58
N THR A 358 7.34 -12.10 5.94
CA THR A 358 6.37 -11.76 4.90
C THR A 358 7.09 -11.31 3.64
N LYS A 359 6.61 -11.79 2.48
CA LYS A 359 6.92 -11.22 1.16
C LYS A 359 5.63 -10.70 0.55
N ALA A 360 5.64 -9.47 0.11
CA ALA A 360 4.49 -8.86 -0.55
C ALA A 360 4.92 -8.02 -1.75
N ALA A 361 4.12 -8.05 -2.79
CA ALA A 361 4.33 -7.20 -3.95
C ALA A 361 3.00 -6.68 -4.48
N ALA A 362 2.98 -5.47 -4.99
CA ALA A 362 1.85 -4.90 -5.69
C ALA A 362 2.31 -4.06 -6.87
N ILE A 363 1.55 -4.10 -7.95
CA ILE A 363 1.69 -3.19 -9.10
C ILE A 363 0.33 -2.56 -9.34
N THR A 364 0.30 -1.24 -9.45
CA THR A 364 -0.84 -0.49 -9.96
C THR A 364 -0.49 0.11 -11.30
N ALA A 365 -1.31 -0.14 -12.30
CA ALA A 365 -1.17 0.42 -13.63
C ALA A 365 -2.41 1.20 -14.03
N GLY A 366 -2.23 2.42 -14.52
CA GLY A 366 -3.26 3.25 -15.17
C GLY A 366 -2.97 3.38 -16.66
N MET A 367 -3.84 2.85 -17.51
CA MET A 367 -3.75 2.96 -18.97
C MET A 367 -4.47 4.22 -19.42
N LEU A 368 -3.76 5.08 -20.12
CA LEU A 368 -4.31 6.31 -20.71
C LEU A 368 -4.64 6.06 -22.18
N SER A 369 -5.84 6.43 -22.55
CA SER A 369 -6.33 6.32 -23.93
C SER A 369 -6.79 7.67 -24.47
N LEU A 370 -6.74 7.84 -25.78
CA LEU A 370 -7.27 9.02 -26.46
C LEU A 370 -8.79 9.07 -26.34
N ILE A 371 -9.32 10.27 -26.10
CA ILE A 371 -10.76 10.52 -26.20
C ILE A 371 -11.08 10.65 -27.70
N HIS A 372 -11.79 9.67 -28.22
CA HIS A 372 -12.35 9.78 -29.58
C HIS A 372 -13.63 10.61 -29.50
N ILE A 373 -13.60 11.78 -30.16
CA ILE A 373 -14.77 12.67 -30.34
C ILE A 373 -15.58 12.21 -31.53
#